data_c7e623dde711b3da6a5ab7011610b74d
#
_entry.id   c7e623dde711b3da6a5ab7011610b74d
#
_cell.length_a   1.000
_cell.length_b   1.000
_cell.length_c   1.000
_cell.angle_alpha   90.00
_cell.angle_beta   90.00
_cell.angle_gamma   90.00
#
_symmetry.space_group_name_H-M   'P 1'
#
loop_
_entity.id
_entity.type
_entity.pdbx_description
1 polymer ?
#
loop_
_entity_poly.entity_id
_entity_poly.type
_entity_poly.pdbx_seq_one_letter_code
_entity_poly.pdbx_strand_id
1 'polypeptide(L)'
;MSRSRKTATQGFEDRTHQKDAGRFTVGVVGLGLMGTSIATCLLAAGHPVVGVERDPSKRSRALRRVLGFLREMKAEKVLRADPSHVAARFSTSEDFTALAGCEVVIESIFENVEDKREVLKNIEAVVSGGTIIGINTSAIPITILQQGIVHPERVLGIHWGEPAQTLRFMEIICGDQTDEKFAERARKLAQGWDKEPSP
;
A
#
# COMPACT_ATOMS: atom_id res chain seq x y z
N MET A 1 -49.70 6.42 -1.24
CA MET A 1 -48.47 6.80 -1.91
C MET A 1 -47.29 6.16 -1.15
N SER A 2 -46.89 4.98 -1.58
CA SER A 2 -45.83 4.18 -0.94
C SER A 2 -44.50 4.47 -1.64
N ARG A 3 -43.54 5.10 -0.93
CA ARG A 3 -42.16 5.23 -1.42
C ARG A 3 -41.37 3.99 -1.03
N SER A 4 -41.12 3.16 -2.02
CA SER A 4 -40.25 2.00 -1.95
C SER A 4 -38.82 2.41 -1.57
N ARG A 5 -38.33 1.92 -0.44
CA ARG A 5 -36.91 1.94 -0.06
C ARG A 5 -36.19 0.92 -0.94
N LYS A 6 -35.46 1.38 -1.96
CA LYS A 6 -34.49 0.56 -2.66
C LYS A 6 -33.27 0.37 -1.73
N THR A 7 -33.12 -0.85 -1.29
CA THR A 7 -32.06 -1.32 -0.41
C THR A 7 -30.71 -1.34 -1.12
N ALA A 8 -29.65 -0.98 -0.39
CA ALA A 8 -28.24 -0.87 -0.79
C ALA A 8 -27.56 -2.24 -1.08
N THR A 9 -28.30 -3.23 -1.59
CA THR A 9 -27.80 -4.60 -1.81
C THR A 9 -27.41 -4.90 -3.26
N GLN A 10 -27.56 -3.96 -4.19
CA GLN A 10 -27.38 -4.20 -5.63
C GLN A 10 -25.94 -3.95 -6.14
N GLY A 11 -25.00 -3.53 -5.27
CA GLY A 11 -23.59 -3.27 -5.62
C GLY A 11 -22.63 -4.45 -5.41
N PHE A 12 -23.10 -5.61 -4.97
CA PHE A 12 -22.23 -6.69 -4.51
C PHE A 12 -22.06 -7.86 -5.48
N GLU A 13 -22.88 -7.96 -6.53
CA GLU A 13 -22.89 -9.12 -7.45
C GLU A 13 -21.95 -9.01 -8.67
N ASP A 14 -21.40 -7.82 -8.96
CA ASP A 14 -20.59 -7.59 -10.18
C ASP A 14 -19.06 -7.68 -9.97
N ARG A 15 -18.61 -8.24 -8.84
CA ARG A 15 -17.18 -8.30 -8.46
C ARG A 15 -16.42 -9.53 -8.95
N THR A 16 -17.02 -10.35 -9.82
CA THR A 16 -16.40 -11.60 -10.30
C THR A 16 -15.48 -11.43 -11.51
N HIS A 17 -15.32 -10.22 -12.04
CA HIS A 17 -14.47 -9.93 -13.19
C HIS A 17 -13.35 -8.93 -12.88
N GLN A 18 -12.72 -9.01 -11.69
CA GLN A 18 -11.44 -8.32 -11.51
C GLN A 18 -10.37 -9.16 -12.23
N LYS A 19 -10.17 -8.80 -13.52
CA LYS A 19 -9.07 -9.32 -14.36
C LYS A 19 -7.76 -9.25 -13.57
N ASP A 20 -6.98 -10.32 -13.66
CA ASP A 20 -5.59 -10.42 -13.23
C ASP A 20 -4.78 -9.17 -13.60
N ALA A 21 -4.80 -8.15 -12.76
CA ALA A 21 -3.67 -7.26 -12.63
C ALA A 21 -2.57 -8.16 -12.08
N GLY A 22 -1.58 -8.53 -12.92
CA GLY A 22 -0.60 -9.57 -12.66
C GLY A 22 -0.08 -9.47 -11.22
N ARG A 23 -0.01 -10.61 -10.52
CA ARG A 23 0.50 -10.66 -9.15
C ARG A 23 1.97 -10.25 -9.16
N PHE A 24 2.31 -9.18 -8.50
CA PHE A 24 3.68 -8.70 -8.32
C PHE A 24 3.94 -8.46 -6.83
N THR A 25 5.20 -8.42 -6.46
CA THR A 25 5.60 -8.18 -5.07
C THR A 25 5.54 -6.69 -4.75
N VAL A 26 4.93 -6.37 -3.60
CA VAL A 26 4.87 -4.99 -3.07
C VAL A 26 5.68 -4.90 -1.79
N GLY A 27 6.52 -3.87 -1.69
CA GLY A 27 7.26 -3.53 -0.48
C GLY A 27 6.46 -2.58 0.42
N VAL A 28 6.58 -2.75 1.73
CA VAL A 28 6.08 -1.78 2.72
C VAL A 28 7.19 -1.48 3.71
N VAL A 29 7.63 -0.22 3.79
CA VAL A 29 8.68 0.21 4.72
C VAL A 29 8.05 0.94 5.90
N GLY A 30 8.34 0.45 7.11
CA GLY A 30 7.68 0.88 8.34
C GLY A 30 6.46 0.02 8.64
N LEU A 31 6.58 -0.86 9.66
CA LEU A 31 5.53 -1.79 10.06
C LEU A 31 4.82 -1.34 11.34
N GLY A 32 4.50 -0.05 11.39
CA GLY A 32 3.61 0.55 12.37
C GLY A 32 2.15 0.14 12.17
N LEU A 33 1.21 0.88 12.74
CA LEU A 33 -0.22 0.63 12.56
C LEU A 33 -0.62 0.77 11.09
N MET A 34 -0.29 1.91 10.46
CA MET A 34 -0.62 2.15 9.05
C MET A 34 0.08 1.17 8.11
N GLY A 35 1.40 0.94 8.24
CA GLY A 35 2.10 0.02 7.34
C GLY A 35 1.57 -1.40 7.40
N THR A 36 1.16 -1.90 8.58
CA THR A 36 0.51 -3.22 8.69
C THR A 36 -0.90 -3.25 8.13
N SER A 37 -1.66 -2.16 8.25
CA SER A 37 -2.97 -1.98 7.63
C SER A 37 -2.87 -1.97 6.09
N ILE A 38 -1.91 -1.22 5.53
CA ILE A 38 -1.59 -1.19 4.09
C ILE A 38 -1.18 -2.59 3.61
N ALA A 39 -0.25 -3.25 4.30
CA ALA A 39 0.18 -4.60 3.96
C ALA A 39 -1.01 -5.58 3.92
N THR A 40 -1.97 -5.44 4.85
CA THR A 40 -3.18 -6.26 4.88
C THR A 40 -4.04 -6.06 3.63
N CYS A 41 -4.24 -4.82 3.17
CA CYS A 41 -4.97 -4.52 1.94
C CYS A 41 -4.31 -5.16 0.71
N LEU A 42 -2.99 -5.00 0.58
CA LEU A 42 -2.22 -5.53 -0.54
C LEU A 42 -2.25 -7.07 -0.58
N LEU A 43 -2.15 -7.72 0.59
CA LEU A 43 -2.30 -9.17 0.74
C LEU A 43 -3.71 -9.65 0.35
N ALA A 44 -4.74 -8.92 0.79
CA ALA A 44 -6.14 -9.22 0.45
C ALA A 44 -6.40 -9.06 -1.05
N ALA A 45 -5.75 -8.09 -1.70
CA ALA A 45 -5.78 -7.89 -3.15
C ALA A 45 -4.99 -8.97 -3.92
N GLY A 46 -4.25 -9.84 -3.24
CA GLY A 46 -3.58 -11.00 -3.86
C GLY A 46 -2.07 -10.86 -4.02
N HIS A 47 -1.47 -9.73 -3.68
CA HIS A 47 -0.04 -9.50 -3.81
C HIS A 47 0.77 -10.21 -2.72
N PRO A 48 1.95 -10.77 -3.01
CA PRO A 48 2.97 -11.00 -2.00
C PRO A 48 3.47 -9.66 -1.45
N VAL A 49 3.71 -9.58 -0.14
CA VAL A 49 4.16 -8.35 0.51
C VAL A 49 5.44 -8.61 1.31
N VAL A 50 6.43 -7.75 1.09
CA VAL A 50 7.68 -7.70 1.86
C VAL A 50 7.64 -6.46 2.75
N GLY A 51 7.60 -6.66 4.05
CA GLY A 51 7.67 -5.58 5.04
C GLY A 51 9.09 -5.34 5.50
N VAL A 52 9.58 -4.09 5.46
CA VAL A 52 10.89 -3.73 6.01
C VAL A 52 10.70 -2.92 7.30
N GLU A 53 11.30 -3.40 8.38
CA GLU A 53 11.28 -2.76 9.70
C GLU A 53 12.53 -3.15 10.47
N ARG A 54 13.28 -2.18 10.99
CA ARG A 54 14.53 -2.42 11.73
C ARG A 54 14.30 -3.08 13.10
N ASP A 55 13.22 -2.70 13.79
CA ASP A 55 12.92 -3.23 15.13
C ASP A 55 12.34 -4.66 15.06
N PRO A 56 13.05 -5.68 15.58
CA PRO A 56 12.58 -7.06 15.55
C PRO A 56 11.27 -7.26 16.33
N SER A 57 11.02 -6.47 17.38
CA SER A 57 9.79 -6.55 18.14
C SER A 57 8.58 -6.03 17.34
N LYS A 58 8.80 -5.00 16.51
CA LYS A 58 7.78 -4.50 15.57
C LYS A 58 7.52 -5.51 14.46
N ARG A 59 8.56 -6.16 13.89
CA ARG A 59 8.38 -7.22 12.88
C ARG A 59 7.51 -8.35 13.42
N SER A 60 7.80 -8.86 14.62
CA SER A 60 7.00 -9.91 15.26
C SER A 60 5.55 -9.49 15.53
N ARG A 61 5.34 -8.23 15.91
CA ARG A 61 3.99 -7.68 16.11
C ARG A 61 3.25 -7.49 14.79
N ALA A 62 3.96 -7.12 13.72
CA ALA A 62 3.39 -6.91 12.39
C ALA A 62 2.71 -8.17 11.86
N LEU A 63 3.36 -9.33 11.94
CA LEU A 63 2.78 -10.61 11.51
C LEU A 63 1.47 -10.91 12.25
N ARG A 64 1.44 -10.72 13.58
CA ARG A 64 0.23 -10.94 14.38
C ARG A 64 -0.88 -9.95 14.03
N ARG A 65 -0.53 -8.67 13.79
CA ARG A 65 -1.50 -7.63 13.46
C ARG A 65 -2.11 -7.85 12.09
N VAL A 66 -1.31 -8.15 11.07
CA VAL A 66 -1.79 -8.50 9.74
C VAL A 66 -2.77 -9.67 9.78
N LEU A 67 -2.43 -10.74 10.51
CA LEU A 67 -3.34 -11.88 10.66
C LEU A 67 -4.63 -11.48 11.40
N GLY A 68 -4.55 -10.60 12.40
CA GLY A 68 -5.71 -10.05 13.10
C GLY A 68 -6.65 -9.32 12.14
N PHE A 69 -6.12 -8.34 11.37
CA PHE A 69 -6.90 -7.59 10.40
C PHE A 69 -7.52 -8.48 9.30
N LEU A 70 -6.79 -9.48 8.81
CA LEU A 70 -7.35 -10.43 7.84
C LEU A 70 -8.51 -11.25 8.43
N ARG A 71 -8.45 -11.61 9.72
CA ARG A 71 -9.55 -12.29 10.41
C ARG A 71 -10.78 -11.39 10.57
N GLU A 72 -10.58 -10.12 10.89
CA GLU A 72 -11.63 -9.09 10.95
C GLU A 72 -12.29 -8.95 9.58
N MET A 73 -11.52 -8.75 8.50
CA MET A 73 -12.03 -8.70 7.11
C MET A 73 -12.81 -9.97 6.73
N LYS A 74 -12.40 -11.14 7.24
CA LYS A 74 -13.12 -12.39 7.01
C LYS A 74 -14.45 -12.42 7.75
N ALA A 75 -14.47 -11.97 9.01
CA ALA A 75 -15.70 -11.89 9.82
C ALA A 75 -16.71 -10.90 9.20
N GLU A 76 -16.24 -9.80 8.65
CA GLU A 76 -17.04 -8.79 7.93
C GLU A 76 -17.41 -9.20 6.50
N LYS A 77 -17.01 -10.40 6.06
CA LYS A 77 -17.27 -10.96 4.72
C LYS A 77 -16.64 -10.18 3.56
N VAL A 78 -15.67 -9.31 3.85
CA VAL A 78 -14.87 -8.59 2.85
C VAL A 78 -13.83 -9.52 2.24
N LEU A 79 -13.16 -10.34 3.06
CA LEU A 79 -12.20 -11.34 2.60
C LEU A 79 -12.88 -12.71 2.42
N ARG A 80 -12.79 -13.30 1.21
CA ARG A 80 -13.32 -14.65 0.94
C ARG A 80 -12.34 -15.77 1.26
N ALA A 81 -11.04 -15.52 1.07
CA ALA A 81 -9.97 -16.49 1.29
C ALA A 81 -9.76 -16.80 2.78
N ASP A 82 -9.02 -17.86 3.07
CA ASP A 82 -8.58 -18.17 4.43
C ASP A 82 -7.52 -17.16 4.88
N PRO A 83 -7.67 -16.52 6.05
CA PRO A 83 -6.74 -15.51 6.55
C PRO A 83 -5.30 -16.02 6.69
N SER A 84 -5.10 -17.28 7.09
CA SER A 84 -3.76 -17.85 7.27
C SER A 84 -3.07 -18.07 5.93
N HIS A 85 -3.80 -18.52 4.90
CA HIS A 85 -3.27 -18.64 3.54
C HIS A 85 -2.90 -17.27 2.94
N VAL A 86 -3.70 -16.25 3.23
CA VAL A 86 -3.40 -14.87 2.78
C VAL A 86 -2.16 -14.34 3.50
N ALA A 87 -2.10 -14.50 4.84
CA ALA A 87 -0.97 -14.06 5.66
C ALA A 87 0.35 -14.77 5.33
N ALA A 88 0.31 -16.00 4.81
CA ALA A 88 1.50 -16.75 4.38
C ALA A 88 2.29 -16.06 3.25
N ARG A 89 1.69 -15.09 2.55
CA ARG A 89 2.36 -14.26 1.53
C ARG A 89 3.02 -13.00 2.09
N PHE A 90 2.99 -12.81 3.42
CA PHE A 90 3.66 -11.71 4.10
C PHE A 90 4.99 -12.17 4.67
N SER A 91 6.07 -11.54 4.25
CA SER A 91 7.40 -11.71 4.82
C SER A 91 7.90 -10.39 5.42
N THR A 92 8.86 -10.47 6.35
CA THR A 92 9.47 -9.28 6.94
C THR A 92 10.99 -9.37 6.93
N SER A 93 11.66 -8.24 6.77
CA SER A 93 13.11 -8.11 6.79
C SER A 93 13.52 -6.87 7.59
N GLU A 94 14.77 -6.81 8.01
CA GLU A 94 15.41 -5.57 8.49
C GLU A 94 16.19 -4.89 7.37
N ASP A 95 16.47 -5.62 6.28
CA ASP A 95 17.32 -5.18 5.19
C ASP A 95 16.48 -4.70 4.00
N PHE A 96 16.83 -3.53 3.47
CA PHE A 96 16.22 -2.95 2.28
C PHE A 96 16.45 -3.78 1.02
N THR A 97 17.51 -4.59 0.95
CA THR A 97 17.76 -5.48 -0.21
C THR A 97 16.62 -6.45 -0.48
N ALA A 98 15.80 -6.76 0.53
CA ALA A 98 14.58 -7.55 0.37
C ALA A 98 13.55 -6.91 -0.59
N LEU A 99 13.67 -5.61 -0.88
CA LEU A 99 12.78 -4.86 -1.77
C LEU A 99 13.19 -4.94 -3.26
N ALA A 100 14.34 -5.52 -3.59
CA ALA A 100 14.91 -5.47 -4.94
C ALA A 100 13.97 -5.97 -6.05
N GLY A 101 13.10 -6.95 -5.73
CA GLY A 101 12.10 -7.50 -6.65
C GLY A 101 10.71 -6.85 -6.61
N CYS A 102 10.55 -5.75 -5.86
CA CYS A 102 9.26 -5.09 -5.73
C CYS A 102 8.98 -4.16 -6.94
N GLU A 103 7.73 -4.22 -7.46
CA GLU A 103 7.27 -3.28 -8.49
C GLU A 103 6.71 -1.99 -7.92
N VAL A 104 6.28 -2.03 -6.67
CA VAL A 104 5.82 -0.87 -5.89
C VAL A 104 6.39 -1.00 -4.50
N VAL A 105 6.86 0.11 -3.93
CA VAL A 105 7.24 0.20 -2.51
C VAL A 105 6.45 1.34 -1.88
N ILE A 106 5.76 1.06 -0.77
CA ILE A 106 5.04 2.07 0.01
C ILE A 106 5.86 2.38 1.27
N GLU A 107 6.30 3.62 1.39
CA GLU A 107 6.94 4.13 2.59
C GLU A 107 5.85 4.59 3.59
N SER A 108 5.89 4.10 4.82
CA SER A 108 4.93 4.36 5.89
C SER A 108 5.61 4.45 7.26
N ILE A 109 6.75 5.16 7.32
CA ILE A 109 7.44 5.46 8.58
C ILE A 109 6.86 6.72 9.23
N PHE A 110 7.44 7.12 10.37
CA PHE A 110 7.05 8.31 11.09
C PHE A 110 7.19 9.59 10.23
N GLU A 111 6.34 10.61 10.52
CA GLU A 111 6.22 11.84 9.72
C GLU A 111 7.36 12.81 10.05
N ASN A 112 8.53 12.59 9.45
CA ASN A 112 9.72 13.42 9.56
C ASN A 112 10.42 13.48 8.19
N VAL A 113 10.79 14.69 7.73
CA VAL A 113 11.34 14.92 6.39
C VAL A 113 12.69 14.24 6.22
N GLU A 114 13.58 14.38 7.18
CA GLU A 114 14.95 13.85 7.15
C GLU A 114 14.94 12.32 7.14
N ASP A 115 14.15 11.72 8.04
CA ASP A 115 14.01 10.26 8.14
C ASP A 115 13.40 9.67 6.84
N LYS A 116 12.36 10.31 6.30
CA LYS A 116 11.75 9.88 5.04
C LYS A 116 12.73 9.98 3.88
N ARG A 117 13.49 11.07 3.76
CA ARG A 117 14.52 11.21 2.72
C ARG A 117 15.60 10.15 2.81
N GLU A 118 16.08 9.82 4.02
CA GLU A 118 17.03 8.72 4.22
C GLU A 118 16.44 7.39 3.76
N VAL A 119 15.24 7.08 4.18
CA VAL A 119 14.53 5.85 3.79
C VAL A 119 14.31 5.80 2.27
N LEU A 120 13.90 6.89 1.65
CA LEU A 120 13.71 6.95 0.18
C LEU A 120 14.99 6.66 -0.58
N LYS A 121 16.14 7.20 -0.14
CA LYS A 121 17.45 6.88 -0.72
C LYS A 121 17.81 5.41 -0.57
N ASN A 122 17.53 4.81 0.59
CA ASN A 122 17.76 3.39 0.83
C ASN A 122 16.88 2.51 -0.06
N ILE A 123 15.60 2.89 -0.26
CA ILE A 123 14.71 2.20 -1.19
C ILE A 123 15.23 2.32 -2.62
N GLU A 124 15.54 3.56 -3.06
CA GLU A 124 15.99 3.84 -4.43
C GLU A 124 17.26 3.06 -4.79
N ALA A 125 18.19 2.90 -3.84
CA ALA A 125 19.44 2.17 -4.05
C ALA A 125 19.28 0.69 -4.39
N VAL A 126 18.14 0.07 -4.06
CA VAL A 126 17.94 -1.38 -4.20
C VAL A 126 16.85 -1.78 -5.20
N VAL A 127 15.92 -0.88 -5.51
CA VAL A 127 14.81 -1.19 -6.43
C VAL A 127 15.13 -0.86 -7.89
N SER A 128 14.42 -1.50 -8.82
CA SER A 128 14.58 -1.24 -10.25
C SER A 128 14.10 0.16 -10.65
N GLY A 129 14.58 0.70 -11.79
CA GLY A 129 14.15 2.00 -12.31
C GLY A 129 12.67 2.11 -12.66
N GLY A 130 11.98 0.98 -12.86
CA GLY A 130 10.54 0.93 -13.11
C GLY A 130 9.66 0.85 -11.86
N THR A 131 10.27 0.72 -10.67
CA THR A 131 9.53 0.61 -9.40
C THR A 131 8.91 1.93 -9.01
N ILE A 132 7.62 1.94 -8.68
CA ILE A 132 6.94 3.09 -8.07
C ILE A 132 7.37 3.17 -6.59
N ILE A 133 7.75 4.36 -6.14
CA ILE A 133 8.01 4.65 -4.74
C ILE A 133 6.89 5.56 -4.24
N GLY A 134 5.94 4.98 -3.51
CA GLY A 134 4.80 5.67 -2.93
C GLY A 134 5.09 6.10 -1.49
N ILE A 135 4.75 7.32 -1.14
CA ILE A 135 4.94 7.87 0.20
C ILE A 135 3.58 8.03 0.86
N ASN A 136 3.42 7.38 2.02
CA ASN A 136 2.22 7.56 2.84
C ASN A 136 2.43 8.72 3.81
N THR A 137 2.14 9.93 3.36
CA THR A 137 2.24 11.16 4.13
C THR A 137 0.96 11.98 4.02
N SER A 138 0.54 12.62 5.11
CA SER A 138 -0.65 13.49 5.15
C SER A 138 -0.29 14.97 5.06
N ALA A 139 0.97 15.36 5.31
CA ALA A 139 1.33 16.75 5.53
C ALA A 139 2.59 17.20 4.78
N ILE A 140 3.52 16.31 4.48
CA ILE A 140 4.78 16.68 3.84
C ILE A 140 4.59 16.73 2.32
N PRO A 141 4.81 17.89 1.66
CA PRO A 141 4.73 17.99 0.20
C PRO A 141 5.71 17.02 -0.48
N ILE A 142 5.23 16.29 -1.47
CA ILE A 142 6.04 15.31 -2.21
C ILE A 142 7.26 15.96 -2.86
N THR A 143 7.13 17.16 -3.41
CA THR A 143 8.23 17.97 -3.96
C THR A 143 9.38 18.13 -2.97
N ILE A 144 9.09 18.30 -1.66
CA ILE A 144 10.09 18.38 -0.61
C ILE A 144 10.81 17.04 -0.45
N LEU A 145 10.08 15.93 -0.50
CA LEU A 145 10.66 14.58 -0.34
C LEU A 145 11.43 14.11 -1.57
N GLN A 146 11.14 14.66 -2.75
CA GLN A 146 11.90 14.39 -3.99
C GLN A 146 13.30 14.99 -4.00
N GLN A 147 13.59 15.98 -3.14
CA GLN A 147 14.90 16.65 -3.11
C GLN A 147 16.02 15.67 -2.72
N GLY A 148 17.01 15.55 -3.60
CA GLY A 148 18.18 14.68 -3.39
C GLY A 148 17.92 13.20 -3.68
N ILE A 149 16.79 12.86 -4.30
CA ILE A 149 16.51 11.58 -4.94
C ILE A 149 17.06 11.62 -6.37
N VAL A 150 17.67 10.53 -6.84
CA VAL A 150 18.29 10.46 -8.17
C VAL A 150 17.23 10.30 -9.27
N HIS A 151 16.16 9.53 -8.99
CA HIS A 151 15.06 9.26 -9.90
C HIS A 151 13.72 9.72 -9.30
N PRO A 152 13.52 11.05 -9.14
CA PRO A 152 12.32 11.59 -8.50
C PRO A 152 11.05 11.42 -9.35
N GLU A 153 11.18 11.14 -10.65
CA GLU A 153 10.06 10.96 -11.58
C GLU A 153 9.11 9.80 -11.20
N ARG A 154 9.60 8.82 -10.42
CA ARG A 154 8.84 7.66 -9.93
C ARG A 154 8.39 7.76 -8.47
N VAL A 155 8.67 8.90 -7.83
CA VAL A 155 8.32 9.20 -6.44
C VAL A 155 7.05 10.03 -6.40
N LEU A 156 6.03 9.55 -5.67
CA LEU A 156 4.74 10.20 -5.55
C LEU A 156 4.09 9.87 -4.19
N GLY A 157 3.10 10.64 -3.79
CA GLY A 157 2.27 10.32 -2.64
C GLY A 157 1.27 9.21 -3.00
N ILE A 158 1.22 8.18 -2.17
CA ILE A 158 0.12 7.21 -2.13
C ILE A 158 -0.41 7.24 -0.70
N HIS A 159 -1.30 8.20 -0.46
CA HIS A 159 -1.83 8.47 0.87
C HIS A 159 -3.08 7.63 1.13
N TRP A 160 -3.00 6.77 2.12
CA TRP A 160 -4.06 5.85 2.50
C TRP A 160 -4.91 6.42 3.63
N GLY A 161 -6.23 6.26 3.54
CA GLY A 161 -7.11 6.54 4.67
C GLY A 161 -6.87 5.58 5.85
N GLU A 162 -7.03 6.05 7.09
CA GLU A 162 -6.88 5.24 8.29
C GLU A 162 -8.26 4.90 8.89
N PRO A 163 -8.57 3.61 9.11
CA PRO A 163 -7.77 2.38 8.86
C PRO A 163 -7.78 1.98 7.37
N ALA A 164 -6.61 1.64 6.81
CA ALA A 164 -6.51 1.35 5.39
C ALA A 164 -7.35 0.14 4.94
N GLN A 165 -7.48 -0.91 5.76
CA GLN A 165 -8.26 -2.10 5.43
C GLN A 165 -9.79 -1.86 5.38
N THR A 166 -10.27 -0.74 5.93
CA THR A 166 -11.70 -0.42 5.99
C THR A 166 -12.08 0.69 5.01
N LEU A 167 -11.24 1.73 4.89
CA LEU A 167 -11.53 2.89 4.05
C LEU A 167 -11.10 2.65 2.60
N ARG A 168 -11.96 3.05 1.67
CA ARG A 168 -11.65 3.03 0.23
C ARG A 168 -10.91 4.29 -0.23
N PHE A 169 -10.87 5.32 0.61
CA PHE A 169 -10.17 6.56 0.35
C PHE A 169 -8.67 6.34 0.10
N MET A 170 -8.18 6.96 -0.95
CA MET A 170 -6.76 7.04 -1.31
C MET A 170 -6.53 8.31 -2.13
N GLU A 171 -5.38 8.96 -1.91
CA GLU A 171 -4.94 10.09 -2.74
C GLU A 171 -3.66 9.72 -3.47
N ILE A 172 -3.58 10.09 -4.75
CA ILE A 172 -2.37 9.99 -5.55
C ILE A 172 -1.86 11.40 -5.78
N ILE A 173 -0.80 11.76 -5.08
CA ILE A 173 -0.27 13.12 -4.99
C ILE A 173 1.03 13.21 -5.78
N CYS A 174 1.06 14.03 -6.83
CA CYS A 174 2.28 14.27 -7.60
C CYS A 174 3.12 15.37 -6.94
N GLY A 175 4.44 15.17 -6.92
CA GLY A 175 5.38 16.26 -6.72
C GLY A 175 5.76 16.88 -8.07
N ASP A 176 6.52 17.99 -8.03
CA ASP A 176 6.90 18.75 -9.24
C ASP A 176 7.69 17.91 -10.26
N GLN A 177 8.36 16.86 -9.81
CA GLN A 177 9.18 16.00 -10.66
C GLN A 177 8.53 14.63 -10.95
N THR A 178 7.31 14.39 -10.49
CA THR A 178 6.60 13.13 -10.76
C THR A 178 6.20 13.04 -12.23
N ASP A 179 6.62 11.98 -12.92
CA ASP A 179 6.18 11.69 -14.29
C ASP A 179 4.76 11.10 -14.27
N GLU A 180 3.87 11.67 -15.05
CA GLU A 180 2.44 11.29 -15.13
C GLU A 180 2.25 9.78 -15.41
N LYS A 181 3.14 9.13 -16.13
CA LYS A 181 3.06 7.68 -16.39
C LYS A 181 3.09 6.85 -15.09
N PHE A 182 3.86 7.28 -14.07
CA PHE A 182 3.89 6.61 -12.76
C PHE A 182 2.64 6.90 -11.96
N ALA A 183 2.12 8.15 -12.02
CA ALA A 183 0.87 8.52 -11.36
C ALA A 183 -0.33 7.76 -11.95
N GLU A 184 -0.44 7.68 -13.27
CA GLU A 184 -1.48 6.89 -13.94
C GLU A 184 -1.41 5.39 -13.59
N ARG A 185 -0.18 4.83 -13.54
CA ARG A 185 0.03 3.45 -13.13
C ARG A 185 -0.42 3.26 -11.68
N ALA A 186 -0.08 4.17 -10.77
CA ALA A 186 -0.49 4.12 -9.37
C ALA A 186 -2.03 4.17 -9.22
N ARG A 187 -2.72 5.05 -9.97
CA ARG A 187 -4.20 5.12 -9.97
C ARG A 187 -4.83 3.81 -10.43
N LYS A 188 -4.30 3.18 -11.47
CA LYS A 188 -4.78 1.87 -11.95
C LYS A 188 -4.57 0.77 -10.91
N LEU A 189 -3.41 0.75 -10.24
CA LEU A 189 -3.10 -0.22 -9.18
C LEU A 189 -4.02 -0.03 -7.95
N ALA A 190 -4.28 1.22 -7.56
CA ALA A 190 -5.17 1.56 -6.46
C ALA A 190 -6.57 0.96 -6.63
N GLN A 191 -7.12 0.97 -7.84
CA GLN A 191 -8.40 0.33 -8.14
C GLN A 191 -8.34 -1.19 -7.91
N GLY A 192 -7.20 -1.83 -8.25
CA GLY A 192 -6.95 -3.25 -7.97
C GLY A 192 -6.87 -3.57 -6.48
N TRP A 193 -6.57 -2.60 -5.65
CA TRP A 193 -6.52 -2.70 -4.19
C TRP A 193 -7.85 -2.35 -3.50
N ASP A 194 -8.95 -2.27 -4.24
CA ASP A 194 -10.28 -1.84 -3.80
C ASP A 194 -10.29 -0.41 -3.23
N LYS A 195 -9.48 0.48 -3.82
CA LYS A 195 -9.41 1.90 -3.46
C LYS A 195 -10.06 2.79 -4.51
N GLU A 196 -10.52 3.95 -4.08
CA GLU A 196 -11.06 5.02 -4.91
C GLU A 196 -10.04 6.18 -4.91
N PRO A 197 -9.07 6.16 -5.85
CA PRO A 197 -8.04 7.18 -5.85
C PRO A 197 -8.61 8.52 -6.31
N SER A 198 -8.37 9.56 -5.52
CA SER A 198 -8.55 10.97 -5.91
C SER A 198 -7.21 11.60 -6.29
N PRO A 199 -7.24 12.65 -7.10
CA PRO A 199 -6.05 13.45 -7.41
C PRO A 199 -5.54 14.20 -6.19
#